data_de409835975896c5bce9b84d5e71cf87
#
_entry.id   de409835975896c5bce9b84d5e71cf87
#
_cell.length_a   1.000
_cell.length_b   1.000
_cell.length_c   1.000
_cell.angle_alpha   90.00
_cell.angle_beta   90.00
_cell.angle_gamma   90.00
#
_symmetry.space_group_name_H-M   'P 1'
#
loop_
_entity.id
_entity.type
_entity.pdbx_description
1 polymer ?
#
loop_
_entity_poly.entity_id
_entity_poly.type
_entity_poly.pdbx_seq_one_letter_code
_entity_poly.pdbx_strand_id
1 'polypeptide(L)'
;MNHRITTSVIAFTFGALTSLAATAQDASQLGKSLTPLGAEKAANSAGTIPAWDGAVPAKPAGFKPGILYPDPFAGDKPLFTVTAADVEKYKDNLTPGQVAMFKKFPDYKLNVYPTHRSAVFPKGYYDETLANPGKAKLSPGGNGVIGTTGGLPFPIPANGLEAIWNQLTRYRGETYRTDNVQVAVTRTGDYTPVRFQNELDFQFASLNKKPAERIDNLLFYFVQRIVAPARLAGQVLLVHEPLDQTKVPRSAWTYNPGQRRVRQAPNVAYDNPGTAADGLRTNDDFGLYNGATDRYDFTLVGKKEIFVPYNSYKLSSGVNLTDLIKPGHINQDFARYELHRVWVVDAKLKKGTSHLYARRTFYLDEDSWAALLIDKYDGRGELYRTAEQHSITLYDVPMFFGTVELHYDLQSGRYLALSVRSGDDKMYEPAKLTAADFAPASLREAGVR
;
A
#
# COMPACT_ATOMS: atom_id res chain seq x y z
N MET A 1 -32.81 -65.49 -22.75
CA MET A 1 -31.55 -64.74 -22.75
C MET A 1 -31.79 -63.43 -22.05
N ASN A 2 -31.47 -63.39 -20.74
CA ASN A 2 -31.71 -62.21 -19.89
C ASN A 2 -30.38 -61.44 -19.73
N HIS A 3 -30.30 -60.25 -20.28
CA HIS A 3 -29.21 -59.34 -20.03
C HIS A 3 -29.52 -58.51 -18.77
N ARG A 4 -28.76 -58.70 -17.71
CA ARG A 4 -28.73 -57.82 -16.54
C ARG A 4 -27.81 -56.64 -16.83
N ILE A 5 -28.36 -55.42 -16.79
CA ILE A 5 -27.62 -54.18 -16.84
C ILE A 5 -27.21 -53.84 -15.38
N THR A 6 -25.94 -53.82 -15.14
CA THR A 6 -25.37 -53.41 -13.84
C THR A 6 -25.11 -51.89 -13.88
N THR A 7 -25.86 -51.13 -13.13
CA THR A 7 -25.70 -49.67 -13.00
C THR A 7 -24.67 -49.41 -11.89
N SER A 8 -23.48 -48.89 -12.29
CA SER A 8 -22.46 -48.46 -11.30
C SER A 8 -22.83 -47.03 -10.87
N VAL A 9 -23.11 -46.90 -9.58
CA VAL A 9 -23.30 -45.60 -8.91
C VAL A 9 -21.91 -45.05 -8.53
N ILE A 10 -21.49 -43.98 -9.22
CA ILE A 10 -20.31 -43.22 -8.82
C ILE A 10 -20.74 -42.25 -7.72
N ALA A 11 -20.31 -42.48 -6.50
CA ALA A 11 -20.48 -41.57 -5.40
C ALA A 11 -19.49 -40.40 -5.54
N PHE A 12 -19.99 -39.22 -5.88
CA PHE A 12 -19.24 -37.97 -5.76
C PHE A 12 -19.18 -37.58 -4.28
N THR A 13 -18.03 -37.71 -3.68
CA THR A 13 -17.73 -37.11 -2.38
C THR A 13 -17.60 -35.61 -2.53
N PHE A 14 -18.62 -34.87 -2.14
CA PHE A 14 -18.56 -33.43 -1.93
C PHE A 14 -17.62 -33.17 -0.75
N GLY A 15 -16.40 -32.70 -1.03
CA GLY A 15 -15.52 -32.11 -0.04
C GLY A 15 -16.20 -30.86 0.51
N ALA A 16 -16.60 -30.89 1.76
CA ALA A 16 -17.13 -29.76 2.49
C ALA A 16 -16.04 -28.70 2.60
N LEU A 17 -16.12 -27.67 1.79
CA LEU A 17 -15.49 -26.39 2.06
C LEU A 17 -16.12 -25.83 3.33
N THR A 18 -15.45 -26.01 4.47
CA THR A 18 -15.74 -25.26 5.67
C THR A 18 -15.36 -23.81 5.43
N SER A 19 -16.32 -23.02 4.93
CA SER A 19 -16.26 -21.57 5.04
C SER A 19 -16.25 -21.25 6.54
N LEU A 20 -15.10 -20.83 7.09
CA LEU A 20 -15.09 -20.15 8.37
C LEU A 20 -15.99 -18.91 8.19
N ALA A 21 -17.22 -19.00 8.68
CA ALA A 21 -18.05 -17.83 8.86
C ALA A 21 -17.24 -16.87 9.75
N ALA A 22 -16.88 -15.71 9.20
CA ALA A 22 -16.31 -14.64 9.99
C ALA A 22 -17.36 -14.28 11.04
N THR A 23 -17.15 -14.74 12.28
CA THR A 23 -17.94 -14.27 13.42
C THR A 23 -17.75 -12.78 13.48
N ALA A 24 -18.85 -12.02 13.43
CA ALA A 24 -18.83 -10.57 13.58
C ALA A 24 -18.02 -10.25 14.84
N GLN A 25 -16.84 -9.66 14.67
CA GLN A 25 -15.99 -9.30 15.79
C GLN A 25 -16.69 -8.18 16.55
N ASP A 26 -16.80 -8.33 17.86
CA ASP A 26 -17.45 -7.32 18.72
C ASP A 26 -16.49 -6.16 18.99
N ALA A 27 -16.94 -4.93 18.75
CA ALA A 27 -16.16 -3.70 19.02
C ALA A 27 -15.74 -3.59 20.50
N SER A 28 -16.41 -4.27 21.42
CA SER A 28 -16.02 -4.32 22.84
C SER A 28 -14.69 -5.06 23.07
N GLN A 29 -14.18 -5.79 22.08
CA GLN A 29 -12.90 -6.50 22.11
C GLN A 29 -11.70 -5.64 21.71
N LEU A 30 -11.94 -4.45 21.14
CA LEU A 30 -10.87 -3.52 20.78
C LEU A 30 -10.05 -3.10 22.01
N GLY A 31 -8.74 -3.16 21.88
CA GLY A 31 -7.82 -2.93 23.00
C GLY A 31 -7.67 -4.11 23.98
N LYS A 32 -8.51 -5.13 23.90
CA LYS A 32 -8.50 -6.35 24.76
C LYS A 32 -7.92 -7.54 24.00
N SER A 33 -8.75 -8.40 23.43
CA SER A 33 -8.30 -9.52 22.57
C SER A 33 -7.92 -9.07 21.16
N LEU A 34 -8.42 -7.93 20.73
CA LEU A 34 -8.02 -7.24 19.50
C LEU A 34 -7.10 -6.06 19.82
N THR A 35 -6.22 -5.72 18.88
CA THR A 35 -5.48 -4.46 18.92
C THR A 35 -6.45 -3.27 18.80
N PRO A 36 -6.05 -2.04 19.09
CA PRO A 36 -6.90 -0.88 18.84
C PRO A 36 -7.34 -0.74 17.37
N LEU A 37 -6.56 -1.29 16.42
CA LEU A 37 -6.86 -1.26 14.99
C LEU A 37 -7.66 -2.50 14.51
N GLY A 38 -8.06 -3.40 15.42
CA GLY A 38 -8.91 -4.55 15.12
C GLY A 38 -8.18 -5.83 14.71
N ALA A 39 -6.85 -5.86 14.76
CA ALA A 39 -6.07 -7.07 14.53
C ALA A 39 -6.18 -8.04 15.73
N GLU A 40 -6.07 -9.34 15.49
CA GLU A 40 -6.01 -10.35 16.55
C GLU A 40 -4.70 -10.23 17.32
N LYS A 41 -4.77 -10.02 18.66
CA LYS A 41 -3.55 -9.96 19.48
C LYS A 41 -2.85 -11.31 19.61
N ALA A 42 -3.60 -12.39 19.63
CA ALA A 42 -3.04 -13.73 19.82
C ALA A 42 -2.12 -14.15 18.67
N ALA A 43 -1.14 -14.99 18.99
CA ALA A 43 -0.37 -15.72 18.01
C ALA A 43 -1.30 -16.60 17.15
N ASN A 44 -0.85 -16.98 15.94
CA ASN A 44 -1.56 -18.00 15.18
C ASN A 44 -1.34 -19.41 15.79
N SER A 45 -2.18 -20.37 15.41
CA SER A 45 -2.14 -21.73 15.96
C SER A 45 -0.81 -22.46 15.70
N ALA A 46 -0.12 -22.09 14.62
CA ALA A 46 1.18 -22.68 14.26
C ALA A 46 2.36 -22.00 14.97
N GLY A 47 2.15 -20.88 15.69
CA GLY A 47 3.20 -20.12 16.34
C GLY A 47 4.13 -19.38 15.38
N THR A 48 3.82 -19.36 14.08
CA THR A 48 4.61 -18.70 13.04
C THR A 48 4.35 -17.19 12.95
N ILE A 49 3.18 -16.74 13.42
CA ILE A 49 2.85 -15.32 13.63
C ILE A 49 2.76 -15.13 15.14
N PRO A 50 3.66 -14.34 15.77
CA PRO A 50 3.67 -14.16 17.22
C PRO A 50 2.48 -13.33 17.71
N ALA A 51 2.24 -13.34 19.03
CA ALA A 51 1.31 -12.42 19.64
C ALA A 51 1.78 -10.97 19.47
N TRP A 52 0.83 -10.05 19.25
CA TRP A 52 1.11 -8.63 19.19
C TRP A 52 1.38 -8.07 20.59
N ASP A 53 2.50 -7.42 20.79
CA ASP A 53 2.92 -6.81 22.06
C ASP A 53 2.83 -5.27 22.06
N GLY A 54 2.65 -4.67 20.86
CA GLY A 54 2.59 -3.21 20.69
C GLY A 54 3.92 -2.50 20.92
N ALA A 55 5.03 -3.24 20.96
CA ALA A 55 6.34 -2.67 21.18
C ALA A 55 6.85 -1.89 19.96
N VAL A 56 7.37 -0.69 20.20
CA VAL A 56 8.11 0.07 19.19
C VAL A 56 9.47 -0.60 19.03
N PRO A 57 9.91 -0.93 17.79
CA PRO A 57 11.24 -1.48 17.58
C PRO A 57 12.34 -0.63 18.19
N ALA A 58 13.33 -1.26 18.78
CA ALA A 58 14.47 -0.58 19.40
C ALA A 58 15.25 0.23 18.35
N LYS A 59 15.72 1.42 18.73
CA LYS A 59 16.55 2.27 17.86
C LYS A 59 17.98 1.73 17.78
N PRO A 60 18.43 1.22 16.62
CA PRO A 60 19.82 0.75 16.49
C PRO A 60 20.83 1.88 16.48
N ALA A 61 22.11 1.54 16.71
CA ALA A 61 23.21 2.47 16.52
C ALA A 61 23.27 2.97 15.06
N GLY A 62 23.67 4.22 14.86
CA GLY A 62 23.77 4.86 13.55
C GLY A 62 22.44 5.43 13.02
N PHE A 63 21.38 5.39 13.82
CA PHE A 63 20.12 6.06 13.48
C PHE A 63 20.30 7.56 13.26
N LYS A 64 19.73 8.07 12.16
CA LYS A 64 19.67 9.49 11.83
C LYS A 64 18.20 9.87 11.58
N PRO A 65 17.57 10.65 12.48
CA PRO A 65 16.16 11.02 12.35
C PRO A 65 15.83 11.56 10.96
N GLY A 66 14.73 11.08 10.38
CA GLY A 66 14.23 11.52 9.09
C GLY A 66 15.02 11.06 7.86
N ILE A 67 16.18 10.43 8.01
CA ILE A 67 17.08 10.06 6.90
C ILE A 67 17.36 8.56 6.91
N LEU A 68 18.01 8.04 7.93
CA LEU A 68 18.49 6.66 7.98
C LEU A 68 17.88 5.89 9.15
N TYR A 69 17.20 4.81 8.81
CA TYR A 69 16.59 3.87 9.76
C TYR A 69 17.28 2.51 9.66
N PRO A 70 18.37 2.28 10.44
CA PRO A 70 19.02 0.98 10.49
C PRO A 70 18.04 -0.13 10.89
N ASP A 71 18.31 -1.35 10.44
CA ASP A 71 17.45 -2.49 10.69
C ASP A 71 17.51 -2.95 12.15
N PRO A 72 16.43 -2.84 12.94
CA PRO A 72 16.38 -3.35 14.30
C PRO A 72 16.41 -4.88 14.37
N PHE A 73 16.18 -5.55 13.24
CA PHE A 73 16.15 -7.00 13.08
C PHE A 73 17.34 -7.52 12.25
N ALA A 74 18.44 -6.75 12.16
CA ALA A 74 19.61 -7.09 11.34
C ALA A 74 20.27 -8.43 11.73
N GLY A 75 20.01 -8.95 12.93
CA GLY A 75 20.45 -10.27 13.39
C GLY A 75 19.67 -11.44 12.81
N ASP A 76 18.50 -11.19 12.23
CA ASP A 76 17.66 -12.26 11.64
C ASP A 76 18.30 -12.86 10.41
N LYS A 77 18.08 -14.16 10.26
CA LYS A 77 18.41 -14.90 9.04
C LYS A 77 17.11 -15.41 8.41
N PRO A 78 17.06 -15.56 7.07
CA PRO A 78 15.93 -16.24 6.45
C PRO A 78 15.69 -17.62 7.09
N LEU A 79 14.46 -17.90 7.43
CA LEU A 79 14.03 -19.23 7.87
C LEU A 79 14.12 -20.22 6.70
N PHE A 80 13.72 -19.76 5.54
CA PHE A 80 13.82 -20.48 4.27
C PHE A 80 13.67 -19.49 3.10
N THR A 81 13.98 -19.95 1.91
CA THR A 81 13.74 -19.23 0.67
C THR A 81 12.71 -19.99 -0.14
N VAL A 82 11.63 -19.33 -0.58
CA VAL A 82 10.67 -19.87 -1.54
C VAL A 82 11.19 -19.61 -2.94
N THR A 83 11.23 -20.65 -3.76
CA THR A 83 11.62 -20.61 -5.18
C THR A 83 10.49 -21.15 -6.07
N ALA A 84 10.64 -21.12 -7.37
CA ALA A 84 9.67 -21.71 -8.29
C ALA A 84 9.36 -23.20 -8.00
N ALA A 85 10.32 -23.95 -7.46
CA ALA A 85 10.14 -25.36 -7.07
C ALA A 85 9.26 -25.53 -5.83
N ASP A 86 9.14 -24.50 -4.99
CA ASP A 86 8.43 -24.56 -3.70
C ASP A 86 6.99 -24.03 -3.79
N VAL A 87 6.57 -23.51 -4.95
CA VAL A 87 5.25 -22.83 -5.11
C VAL A 87 4.09 -23.71 -4.66
N GLU A 88 4.04 -24.98 -5.03
CA GLU A 88 2.97 -25.89 -4.63
C GLU A 88 2.93 -26.14 -3.12
N LYS A 89 4.10 -26.16 -2.47
CA LYS A 89 4.21 -26.35 -1.01
C LYS A 89 3.62 -25.15 -0.23
N TYR A 90 3.81 -23.93 -0.77
CA TYR A 90 3.42 -22.70 -0.10
C TYR A 90 2.24 -21.98 -0.76
N LYS A 91 1.52 -22.63 -1.69
CA LYS A 91 0.45 -22.00 -2.48
C LYS A 91 -0.63 -21.29 -1.66
N ASP A 92 -0.92 -21.79 -0.47
CA ASP A 92 -1.94 -21.19 0.42
C ASP A 92 -1.45 -19.88 1.07
N ASN A 93 -0.11 -19.67 1.10
CA ASN A 93 0.55 -18.47 1.64
C ASN A 93 1.04 -17.53 0.53
N LEU A 94 0.72 -17.81 -0.74
CA LEU A 94 1.09 -16.99 -1.88
C LEU A 94 -0.14 -16.37 -2.55
N THR A 95 0.03 -15.18 -3.12
CA THR A 95 -0.99 -14.58 -3.98
C THR A 95 -0.88 -15.11 -5.40
N PRO A 96 -1.95 -15.02 -6.22
CA PRO A 96 -1.87 -15.30 -7.66
C PRO A 96 -0.75 -14.51 -8.37
N GLY A 97 -0.52 -13.25 -7.95
CA GLY A 97 0.55 -12.41 -8.48
C GLY A 97 1.93 -12.97 -8.17
N GLN A 98 2.19 -13.38 -6.92
CA GLN A 98 3.46 -14.01 -6.54
C GLN A 98 3.70 -15.32 -7.30
N VAL A 99 2.67 -16.16 -7.43
CA VAL A 99 2.75 -17.39 -8.22
C VAL A 99 3.11 -17.09 -9.69
N ALA A 100 2.50 -16.05 -10.26
CA ALA A 100 2.81 -15.62 -11.63
C ALA A 100 4.24 -15.08 -11.78
N MET A 101 4.78 -14.40 -10.76
CA MET A 101 6.19 -13.95 -10.72
C MET A 101 7.14 -15.15 -10.77
N PHE A 102 6.93 -16.18 -9.93
CA PHE A 102 7.72 -17.42 -9.96
C PHE A 102 7.66 -18.13 -11.32
N LYS A 103 6.47 -18.16 -11.93
CA LYS A 103 6.30 -18.77 -13.25
C LYS A 103 7.03 -18.01 -14.35
N LYS A 104 7.07 -16.67 -14.25
CA LYS A 104 7.62 -15.80 -15.29
C LYS A 104 9.15 -15.65 -15.17
N PHE A 105 9.66 -15.57 -13.96
CA PHE A 105 11.06 -15.29 -13.66
C PHE A 105 11.66 -16.44 -12.83
N PRO A 106 12.46 -17.33 -13.46
CA PRO A 106 13.00 -18.52 -12.77
C PRO A 106 13.94 -18.20 -11.59
N ASP A 107 14.54 -17.02 -11.58
CA ASP A 107 15.45 -16.52 -10.54
C ASP A 107 14.71 -15.70 -9.44
N TYR A 108 13.39 -15.49 -9.58
CA TYR A 108 12.58 -14.85 -8.56
C TYR A 108 12.48 -15.74 -7.32
N LYS A 109 12.64 -15.13 -6.16
CA LYS A 109 12.59 -15.83 -4.86
C LYS A 109 12.03 -14.94 -3.77
N LEU A 110 11.46 -15.54 -2.72
CA LEU A 110 11.09 -14.85 -1.48
C LEU A 110 11.98 -15.37 -0.35
N ASN A 111 12.79 -14.50 0.23
CA ASN A 111 13.50 -14.79 1.47
C ASN A 111 12.57 -14.55 2.64
N VAL A 112 12.09 -15.63 3.28
CA VAL A 112 11.11 -15.56 4.37
C VAL A 112 11.85 -15.54 5.71
N TYR A 113 11.57 -14.52 6.50
CA TYR A 113 12.17 -14.26 7.80
C TYR A 113 11.18 -14.52 8.95
N PRO A 114 11.67 -14.57 10.20
CA PRO A 114 10.79 -14.56 11.37
C PRO A 114 9.84 -13.35 11.33
N THR A 115 8.58 -13.57 11.67
CA THR A 115 7.58 -12.52 11.70
C THR A 115 7.76 -11.61 12.91
N HIS A 116 7.85 -10.30 12.67
CA HIS A 116 7.81 -9.25 13.67
C HIS A 116 6.62 -8.33 13.41
N ARG A 117 5.66 -8.33 14.33
CA ARG A 117 4.46 -7.48 14.23
C ARG A 117 4.77 -6.06 14.69
N SER A 118 5.63 -5.40 13.94
CA SER A 118 6.25 -4.12 14.29
C SER A 118 5.40 -2.89 13.90
N ALA A 119 4.24 -3.08 13.26
CA ALA A 119 3.35 -1.97 12.93
C ALA A 119 2.78 -1.34 14.21
N VAL A 120 3.26 -0.16 14.54
CA VAL A 120 2.84 0.61 15.70
C VAL A 120 2.56 2.05 15.30
N PHE A 121 1.70 2.71 16.08
CA PHE A 121 1.22 4.06 15.80
C PHE A 121 1.21 4.91 17.07
N PRO A 122 1.14 6.25 16.96
CA PRO A 122 1.05 7.13 18.11
C PRO A 122 -0.21 6.83 18.94
N LYS A 123 -0.09 6.97 20.26
CA LYS A 123 -1.21 6.73 21.19
C LYS A 123 -2.49 7.52 20.81
N GLY A 124 -2.34 8.77 20.39
CA GLY A 124 -3.50 9.59 19.99
C GLY A 124 -4.28 8.97 18.82
N TYR A 125 -3.61 8.31 17.86
CA TYR A 125 -4.28 7.61 16.78
C TYR A 125 -5.08 6.39 17.28
N TYR A 126 -4.51 5.64 18.22
CA TYR A 126 -5.25 4.53 18.86
C TYR A 126 -6.47 5.04 19.65
N ASP A 127 -6.32 6.14 20.40
CA ASP A 127 -7.40 6.70 21.18
C ASP A 127 -8.55 7.19 20.29
N GLU A 128 -8.25 7.88 19.19
CA GLU A 128 -9.26 8.30 18.19
C GLU A 128 -9.93 7.09 17.54
N THR A 129 -9.16 6.03 17.22
CA THR A 129 -9.70 4.79 16.65
C THR A 129 -10.70 4.11 17.60
N LEU A 130 -10.34 3.97 18.86
CA LEU A 130 -11.22 3.38 19.88
C LEU A 130 -12.52 4.17 20.09
N ALA A 131 -12.54 5.46 19.74
CA ALA A 131 -13.71 6.31 19.82
C ALA A 131 -14.64 6.25 18.59
N ASN A 132 -14.21 5.61 17.49
CA ASN A 132 -14.94 5.59 16.21
C ASN A 132 -16.08 4.57 16.11
N PRO A 133 -16.04 3.36 16.75
CA PRO A 133 -17.12 2.40 16.64
C PRO A 133 -18.49 3.02 16.99
N GLY A 134 -19.45 2.81 16.11
CA GLY A 134 -20.80 3.39 16.21
C GLY A 134 -20.94 4.85 15.77
N LYS A 135 -19.84 5.58 15.56
CA LYS A 135 -19.82 6.97 15.08
C LYS A 135 -19.45 7.07 13.60
N ALA A 136 -18.31 6.46 13.23
CA ALA A 136 -17.84 6.44 11.85
C ALA A 136 -18.81 5.66 10.96
N LYS A 137 -19.16 6.22 9.82
CA LYS A 137 -20.06 5.62 8.81
C LYS A 137 -19.55 5.94 7.42
N LEU A 138 -19.89 5.10 6.47
CA LEU A 138 -19.74 5.47 5.06
C LEU A 138 -20.69 6.64 4.72
N SER A 139 -20.23 7.57 3.90
CA SER A 139 -21.11 8.61 3.33
C SER A 139 -22.19 7.98 2.45
N PRO A 140 -23.29 8.66 2.15
CA PRO A 140 -24.26 8.19 1.17
C PRO A 140 -23.59 7.83 -0.15
N GLY A 141 -23.83 6.62 -0.65
CA GLY A 141 -23.15 6.07 -1.83
C GLY A 141 -21.77 5.45 -1.56
N GLY A 142 -21.26 5.53 -0.34
CA GLY A 142 -20.02 4.85 0.08
C GLY A 142 -18.72 5.54 -0.36
N ASN A 143 -18.78 6.76 -0.90
CA ASN A 143 -17.62 7.44 -1.51
C ASN A 143 -16.89 8.38 -0.54
N GLY A 144 -17.06 8.18 0.75
CA GLY A 144 -16.41 8.95 1.81
C GLY A 144 -16.71 8.37 3.17
N VAL A 145 -16.11 8.96 4.20
CA VAL A 145 -16.33 8.64 5.62
C VAL A 145 -16.89 9.86 6.32
N ILE A 146 -17.90 9.65 7.16
CA ILE A 146 -18.55 10.68 7.98
C ILE A 146 -18.57 10.22 9.45
N GLY A 147 -18.79 11.18 10.36
CA GLY A 147 -18.87 10.92 11.81
C GLY A 147 -17.52 10.82 12.51
N THR A 148 -16.41 10.92 11.77
CA THR A 148 -15.06 11.05 12.32
C THR A 148 -14.17 11.89 11.40
N THR A 149 -13.14 12.51 11.98
CA THR A 149 -12.08 13.22 11.24
C THR A 149 -10.70 12.65 11.53
N GLY A 150 -10.63 11.54 12.26
CA GLY A 150 -9.36 10.92 12.65
C GLY A 150 -9.50 9.52 13.22
N GLY A 151 -8.37 8.92 13.50
CA GLY A 151 -8.30 7.50 13.82
C GLY A 151 -8.67 6.60 12.63
N LEU A 152 -8.65 5.30 12.83
CA LEU A 152 -9.14 4.32 11.85
C LEU A 152 -10.67 4.30 11.91
N PRO A 153 -11.39 4.50 10.78
CA PRO A 153 -12.86 4.59 10.81
C PRO A 153 -13.54 3.27 11.19
N PHE A 154 -13.06 2.15 10.66
CA PHE A 154 -13.72 0.85 10.73
C PHE A 154 -12.77 -0.24 11.22
N PRO A 155 -12.31 -0.22 12.50
CA PRO A 155 -11.36 -1.23 12.99
C PRO A 155 -11.92 -2.65 12.90
N ILE A 156 -13.23 -2.79 12.79
CA ILE A 156 -13.96 -4.03 12.52
C ILE A 156 -14.85 -3.79 11.30
N PRO A 157 -14.33 -3.93 10.08
CA PRO A 157 -15.10 -3.64 8.88
C PRO A 157 -16.19 -4.68 8.65
N ALA A 158 -17.40 -4.23 8.32
CA ALA A 158 -18.53 -5.08 8.00
C ALA A 158 -18.50 -5.54 6.52
N ASN A 159 -17.75 -4.85 5.67
CA ASN A 159 -17.70 -5.13 4.23
C ASN A 159 -16.36 -4.67 3.60
N GLY A 160 -16.15 -5.01 2.33
CA GLY A 160 -14.91 -4.68 1.63
C GLY A 160 -14.68 -3.19 1.44
N LEU A 161 -15.74 -2.39 1.32
CA LEU A 161 -15.63 -0.95 1.15
C LEU A 161 -15.12 -0.28 2.43
N GLU A 162 -15.58 -0.70 3.61
CA GLU A 162 -15.05 -0.22 4.90
C GLU A 162 -13.58 -0.57 5.07
N ALA A 163 -13.16 -1.80 4.67
CA ALA A 163 -11.76 -2.21 4.69
C ALA A 163 -10.89 -1.34 3.75
N ILE A 164 -11.39 -0.98 2.57
CA ILE A 164 -10.69 -0.07 1.66
C ILE A 164 -10.62 1.34 2.22
N TRP A 165 -11.66 1.82 2.92
CA TRP A 165 -11.59 3.12 3.59
C TRP A 165 -10.58 3.14 4.71
N ASN A 166 -10.36 2.04 5.42
CA ASN A 166 -9.25 1.92 6.37
C ASN A 166 -7.90 2.09 5.68
N GLN A 167 -7.69 1.43 4.52
CA GLN A 167 -6.47 1.60 3.71
C GLN A 167 -6.27 3.08 3.30
N LEU A 168 -7.33 3.76 2.85
CA LEU A 168 -7.25 5.14 2.37
C LEU A 168 -6.97 6.14 3.51
N THR A 169 -7.57 5.92 4.69
CA THR A 169 -7.56 6.84 5.83
C THR A 169 -6.57 6.48 6.94
N ARG A 170 -5.82 5.37 6.78
CA ARG A 170 -4.80 4.97 7.77
C ARG A 170 -3.82 6.10 8.08
N TYR A 171 -3.26 6.13 9.27
CA TYR A 171 -2.25 7.10 9.64
C TYR A 171 -1.00 6.96 8.77
N ARG A 172 -0.59 8.05 8.15
CA ARG A 172 0.59 8.14 7.27
C ARG A 172 1.51 9.30 7.64
N GLY A 173 1.41 9.76 8.88
CA GLY A 173 2.17 10.89 9.42
C GLY A 173 1.41 12.21 9.36
N GLU A 174 2.15 13.27 9.51
CA GLU A 174 1.68 14.64 9.65
C GLU A 174 2.03 15.46 8.41
N THR A 175 2.69 16.59 8.61
CA THR A 175 3.27 17.41 7.56
C THR A 175 4.75 17.13 7.44
N TYR A 176 5.21 16.66 6.26
CA TYR A 176 6.61 16.26 6.08
C TYR A 176 7.09 16.40 4.64
N ARG A 177 8.43 16.36 4.50
CA ARG A 177 9.16 16.25 3.23
C ARG A 177 9.77 14.86 3.09
N THR A 178 9.86 14.38 1.86
CA THR A 178 10.53 13.13 1.52
C THR A 178 11.16 13.22 0.14
N ASP A 179 12.38 12.65 0.02
CA ASP A 179 13.08 12.52 -1.24
C ASP A 179 13.03 11.07 -1.71
N ASN A 180 12.95 10.85 -3.00
CA ASN A 180 13.00 9.49 -3.54
C ASN A 180 13.34 9.47 -5.03
N VAL A 181 13.66 8.26 -5.50
CA VAL A 181 13.93 7.95 -6.89
C VAL A 181 12.88 6.97 -7.41
N GLN A 182 12.45 7.18 -8.64
CA GLN A 182 11.60 6.27 -9.40
C GLN A 182 12.34 5.81 -10.65
N VAL A 183 12.20 4.53 -10.99
CA VAL A 183 12.76 3.95 -12.21
C VAL A 183 11.71 3.07 -12.90
N ALA A 184 11.42 3.38 -14.16
CA ALA A 184 10.69 2.49 -15.05
C ALA A 184 11.70 1.61 -15.77
N VAL A 185 11.66 0.31 -15.48
CA VAL A 185 12.67 -0.66 -15.93
C VAL A 185 12.19 -1.38 -17.17
N THR A 186 13.02 -1.43 -18.21
CA THR A 186 12.74 -2.18 -19.42
C THR A 186 12.91 -3.70 -19.18
N ARG A 187 12.46 -4.52 -20.13
CA ARG A 187 12.63 -5.97 -20.04
C ARG A 187 14.11 -6.40 -19.98
N THR A 188 15.01 -5.60 -20.55
CA THR A 188 16.46 -5.83 -20.55
C THR A 188 17.18 -5.28 -19.32
N GLY A 189 16.44 -4.58 -18.42
CA GLY A 189 17.00 -4.02 -17.20
C GLY A 189 17.48 -2.56 -17.33
N ASP A 190 17.31 -1.94 -18.51
CA ASP A 190 17.68 -0.53 -18.70
C ASP A 190 16.68 0.39 -18.02
N TYR A 191 17.16 1.51 -17.47
CA TYR A 191 16.32 2.50 -16.79
C TYR A 191 16.95 3.89 -16.79
N THR A 192 16.10 4.91 -16.60
CA THR A 192 16.54 6.28 -16.33
C THR A 192 15.97 6.71 -14.98
N PRO A 193 16.81 7.02 -13.98
CA PRO A 193 16.31 7.47 -12.68
C PRO A 193 15.62 8.83 -12.80
N VAL A 194 14.45 8.95 -12.18
CA VAL A 194 13.77 10.23 -11.97
C VAL A 194 13.74 10.51 -10.48
N ARG A 195 14.36 11.61 -10.05
CA ARG A 195 14.44 12.01 -8.65
C ARG A 195 13.36 13.02 -8.32
N PHE A 196 12.68 12.77 -7.21
CA PHE A 196 11.61 13.61 -6.70
C PHE A 196 11.93 14.16 -5.32
N GLN A 197 11.42 15.37 -5.08
CA GLN A 197 11.20 15.93 -3.75
C GLN A 197 9.70 16.08 -3.56
N ASN A 198 9.19 15.59 -2.44
CA ASN A 198 7.76 15.61 -2.16
C ASN A 198 7.49 16.33 -0.84
N GLU A 199 6.35 17.00 -0.78
CA GLU A 199 5.79 17.63 0.40
C GLU A 199 4.36 17.11 0.59
N LEU A 200 4.04 16.69 1.81
CA LEU A 200 2.73 16.16 2.17
C LEU A 200 2.22 16.88 3.41
N ASP A 201 0.92 17.12 3.46
CA ASP A 201 0.23 17.60 4.64
C ASP A 201 -1.08 16.83 4.82
N PHE A 202 -1.08 15.89 5.76
CA PHE A 202 -2.26 15.10 6.07
C PHE A 202 -3.24 15.91 6.92
N GLN A 203 -4.52 15.84 6.55
CA GLN A 203 -5.62 16.50 7.27
C GLN A 203 -6.42 15.47 8.08
N PHE A 204 -6.85 14.38 7.41
CA PHE A 204 -7.52 13.30 8.12
C PHE A 204 -6.52 12.57 9.03
N ALA A 205 -6.94 12.28 10.26
CA ALA A 205 -6.14 11.60 11.29
C ALA A 205 -4.85 12.33 11.72
N SER A 206 -4.63 13.60 11.34
CA SER A 206 -3.49 14.38 11.81
C SER A 206 -3.63 14.63 13.32
N LEU A 207 -2.61 14.26 14.09
CA LEU A 207 -2.56 14.45 15.53
C LEU A 207 -2.04 15.84 15.93
N ASN A 208 -1.34 16.52 15.00
CA ASN A 208 -0.85 17.89 15.19
C ASN A 208 -1.96 18.96 15.00
N LYS A 209 -3.12 18.54 14.51
CA LYS A 209 -4.31 19.39 14.32
C LYS A 209 -5.44 18.89 15.21
N LYS A 210 -6.07 19.78 15.96
CA LYS A 210 -7.31 19.42 16.67
C LYS A 210 -8.38 19.01 15.66
N PRO A 211 -9.32 18.12 15.99
CA PRO A 211 -10.37 17.69 15.07
C PRO A 211 -11.11 18.86 14.37
N ALA A 212 -11.39 19.95 15.10
CA ALA A 212 -12.03 21.13 14.54
C ALA A 212 -11.16 22.00 13.63
N GLU A 213 -9.84 21.77 13.61
CA GLU A 213 -8.85 22.48 12.76
C GLU A 213 -8.56 21.72 11.48
N ARG A 214 -8.99 20.44 11.38
CA ARG A 214 -8.83 19.61 10.19
C ARG A 214 -9.80 20.09 9.10
N ILE A 215 -9.29 20.24 7.88
CA ILE A 215 -10.09 20.74 6.76
C ILE A 215 -11.14 19.68 6.38
N ASP A 216 -12.41 20.08 6.35
CA ASP A 216 -13.50 19.18 5.96
C ASP A 216 -13.32 18.67 4.52
N ASN A 217 -13.69 17.41 4.32
CA ASN A 217 -13.59 16.70 3.04
C ASN A 217 -12.19 16.75 2.38
N LEU A 218 -11.12 16.87 3.17
CA LEU A 218 -9.74 16.82 2.68
C LEU A 218 -8.96 15.71 3.38
N LEU A 219 -8.41 14.80 2.60
CA LEU A 219 -7.57 13.72 3.10
C LEU A 219 -6.13 14.22 3.30
N PHE A 220 -5.55 14.82 2.26
CA PHE A 220 -4.22 15.44 2.29
C PHE A 220 -3.97 16.38 1.13
N TYR A 221 -2.93 17.21 1.29
CA TYR A 221 -2.24 17.92 0.22
C TYR A 221 -0.96 17.18 -0.17
N PHE A 222 -0.60 17.22 -1.46
CA PHE A 222 0.61 16.62 -1.98
C PHE A 222 1.25 17.50 -3.05
N VAL A 223 2.52 17.84 -2.87
CA VAL A 223 3.36 18.46 -3.91
C VAL A 223 4.48 17.52 -4.27
N GLN A 224 4.73 17.33 -5.56
CA GLN A 224 5.83 16.56 -6.11
C GLN A 224 6.62 17.39 -7.08
N ARG A 225 7.92 17.55 -6.83
CA ARG A 225 8.86 18.25 -7.73
C ARG A 225 9.86 17.27 -8.31
N ILE A 226 10.06 17.32 -9.62
CA ILE A 226 11.14 16.58 -10.28
C ILE A 226 12.42 17.44 -10.20
N VAL A 227 13.50 16.86 -9.65
CA VAL A 227 14.80 17.52 -9.53
C VAL A 227 15.87 16.92 -10.44
N ALA A 228 15.66 15.72 -10.95
CA ALA A 228 16.51 15.08 -11.96
C ALA A 228 15.68 14.08 -12.79
N PRO A 229 16.06 13.79 -14.05
CA PRO A 229 17.16 14.35 -14.83
C PRO A 229 16.86 15.78 -15.32
N ALA A 230 17.88 16.51 -15.76
CA ALA A 230 17.77 17.91 -16.17
C ALA A 230 16.62 18.20 -17.17
N ARG A 231 16.34 17.27 -18.10
CA ARG A 231 15.25 17.39 -19.08
C ARG A 231 13.84 17.45 -18.48
N LEU A 232 13.66 16.98 -17.25
CA LEU A 232 12.39 16.94 -16.52
C LEU A 232 12.38 17.86 -15.30
N ALA A 233 13.56 18.31 -14.86
CA ALA A 233 13.72 19.09 -13.64
C ALA A 233 12.88 20.39 -13.68
N GLY A 234 12.33 20.76 -12.52
CA GLY A 234 11.46 21.92 -12.37
C GLY A 234 9.99 21.66 -12.69
N GLN A 235 9.62 20.49 -13.20
CA GLN A 235 8.21 20.10 -13.27
C GLN A 235 7.67 19.87 -11.86
N VAL A 236 6.49 20.43 -11.58
CA VAL A 236 5.83 20.30 -10.27
C VAL A 236 4.39 19.84 -10.48
N LEU A 237 3.96 18.90 -9.65
CA LEU A 237 2.57 18.46 -9.52
C LEU A 237 2.09 18.85 -8.12
N LEU A 238 0.91 19.47 -8.05
CA LEU A 238 0.16 19.68 -6.82
C LEU A 238 -1.13 18.86 -6.89
N VAL A 239 -1.48 18.19 -5.80
CA VAL A 239 -2.74 17.46 -5.65
C VAL A 239 -3.42 17.87 -4.36
N HIS A 240 -4.71 18.19 -4.45
CA HIS A 240 -5.64 18.25 -3.33
C HIS A 240 -6.47 16.97 -3.36
N GLU A 241 -6.28 16.12 -2.37
CA GLU A 241 -6.94 14.82 -2.28
C GLU A 241 -8.15 14.90 -1.38
N PRO A 242 -9.39 14.94 -1.91
CA PRO A 242 -10.57 14.96 -1.07
C PRO A 242 -10.84 13.58 -0.47
N LEU A 243 -11.53 13.57 0.67
CA LEU A 243 -12.03 12.37 1.31
C LEU A 243 -13.18 11.76 0.47
N ASP A 244 -14.15 12.57 0.07
CA ASP A 244 -15.26 12.19 -0.81
C ASP A 244 -15.11 12.87 -2.17
N GLN A 245 -14.57 12.13 -3.14
CA GLN A 245 -14.30 12.62 -4.50
C GLN A 245 -15.57 12.83 -5.33
N THR A 246 -16.72 12.32 -4.90
CA THR A 246 -18.00 12.56 -5.59
C THR A 246 -18.59 13.92 -5.25
N LYS A 247 -18.30 14.44 -4.04
CA LYS A 247 -18.67 15.80 -3.64
C LYS A 247 -17.73 16.85 -4.25
N VAL A 248 -16.42 16.59 -4.14
CA VAL A 248 -15.37 17.45 -4.66
C VAL A 248 -14.37 16.53 -5.37
N PRO A 249 -14.27 16.56 -6.71
CA PRO A 249 -13.30 15.74 -7.42
C PRO A 249 -11.87 16.08 -7.01
N ARG A 250 -10.97 15.07 -7.07
CA ARG A 250 -9.53 15.28 -6.92
C ARG A 250 -9.10 16.41 -7.83
N SER A 251 -8.47 17.42 -7.28
CA SER A 251 -7.95 18.56 -8.02
C SER A 251 -6.43 18.47 -8.11
N ALA A 252 -5.90 18.64 -9.32
CA ALA A 252 -4.47 18.66 -9.54
C ALA A 252 -4.06 19.79 -10.47
N TRP A 253 -2.85 20.30 -10.24
CA TRP A 253 -2.22 21.33 -11.06
C TRP A 253 -0.80 20.92 -11.37
N THR A 254 -0.37 21.24 -12.59
CA THR A 254 1.01 21.03 -13.04
C THR A 254 1.66 22.35 -13.41
N TYR A 255 2.92 22.50 -13.03
CA TYR A 255 3.79 23.55 -13.52
C TYR A 255 4.83 22.95 -14.46
N ASN A 256 4.99 23.57 -15.63
CA ASN A 256 6.03 23.21 -16.60
C ASN A 256 7.01 24.38 -16.74
N PRO A 257 8.30 24.22 -16.41
CA PRO A 257 9.28 25.29 -16.44
C PRO A 257 9.53 25.84 -17.85
N GLY A 258 9.43 25.00 -18.89
CA GLY A 258 9.57 25.44 -20.29
C GLY A 258 8.47 26.38 -20.74
N GLN A 259 7.25 26.23 -20.24
CA GLN A 259 6.10 27.06 -20.52
C GLN A 259 5.89 28.17 -19.48
N ARG A 260 6.50 28.06 -18.31
CA ARG A 260 6.34 28.94 -17.14
C ARG A 260 4.87 29.16 -16.74
N ARG A 261 4.05 28.12 -16.90
CA ARG A 261 2.60 28.17 -16.64
C ARG A 261 2.15 27.07 -15.71
N VAL A 262 1.28 27.45 -14.80
CA VAL A 262 0.48 26.50 -14.00
C VAL A 262 -0.78 26.17 -14.79
N ARG A 263 -1.09 24.90 -14.91
CA ARG A 263 -2.31 24.40 -15.56
C ARG A 263 -3.00 23.42 -14.65
N GLN A 264 -4.31 23.47 -14.59
CA GLN A 264 -5.08 22.39 -13.97
C GLN A 264 -4.92 21.14 -14.84
N ALA A 265 -4.62 20.01 -14.19
CA ALA A 265 -4.53 18.70 -14.83
C ALA A 265 -5.88 17.99 -14.68
N PRO A 266 -6.67 17.85 -15.74
CA PRO A 266 -7.91 17.09 -15.67
C PRO A 266 -7.61 15.60 -15.57
N ASN A 267 -8.57 14.83 -15.03
CA ASN A 267 -8.58 13.36 -15.06
C ASN A 267 -7.43 12.65 -14.31
N VAL A 268 -6.95 13.22 -13.21
CA VAL A 268 -5.90 12.59 -12.37
C VAL A 268 -6.44 11.62 -11.32
N ALA A 269 -7.72 11.25 -11.40
CA ALA A 269 -8.39 10.53 -10.32
C ALA A 269 -8.38 9.00 -10.45
N TYR A 270 -8.17 8.46 -11.65
CA TYR A 270 -8.38 7.04 -11.93
C TYR A 270 -7.17 6.41 -12.64
N ASP A 271 -7.40 5.87 -13.84
CA ASP A 271 -6.47 5.04 -14.59
C ASP A 271 -5.56 5.80 -15.58
N ASN A 272 -5.50 7.12 -15.49
CA ASN A 272 -4.47 7.85 -16.21
C ASN A 272 -3.06 7.45 -15.74
N PRO A 273 -2.07 7.43 -16.63
CA PRO A 273 -0.70 7.07 -16.25
C PRO A 273 -0.15 7.96 -15.13
N GLY A 274 0.51 7.35 -14.16
CA GLY A 274 1.21 8.08 -13.10
C GLY A 274 2.40 8.87 -13.64
N THR A 275 2.81 9.93 -12.93
CA THR A 275 3.94 10.79 -13.30
C THR A 275 5.21 9.95 -13.46
N ALA A 276 5.90 10.10 -14.60
CA ALA A 276 7.15 9.41 -14.96
C ALA A 276 7.11 7.87 -14.79
N ALA A 277 5.92 7.27 -14.81
CA ALA A 277 5.72 5.84 -14.59
C ALA A 277 5.77 5.00 -15.88
N ASP A 278 5.91 5.64 -17.04
CA ASP A 278 5.95 4.99 -18.37
C ASP A 278 4.78 4.00 -18.59
N GLY A 279 3.59 4.36 -18.10
CA GLY A 279 2.36 3.55 -18.18
C GLY A 279 2.33 2.33 -17.26
N LEU A 280 3.34 2.10 -16.41
CA LEU A 280 3.43 0.90 -15.55
C LEU A 280 2.57 0.98 -14.30
N ARG A 281 2.07 2.16 -13.92
CA ARG A 281 1.05 2.33 -12.89
C ARG A 281 0.03 3.41 -13.28
N THR A 282 -1.14 3.34 -12.69
CA THR A 282 -2.20 4.34 -12.80
C THR A 282 -2.12 5.38 -11.67
N ASN A 283 -2.79 6.51 -11.81
CA ASN A 283 -2.79 7.56 -10.79
C ASN A 283 -3.42 7.12 -9.47
N ASP A 284 -4.38 6.20 -9.52
CA ASP A 284 -5.04 5.63 -8.35
C ASP A 284 -4.25 4.45 -7.71
N ASP A 285 -3.10 4.08 -8.25
CA ASP A 285 -2.19 3.07 -7.69
C ASP A 285 -1.20 3.63 -6.65
N PHE A 286 -1.23 4.92 -6.31
CA PHE A 286 -0.32 5.49 -5.30
C PHE A 286 -0.57 4.86 -3.92
N GLY A 287 0.50 4.39 -3.24
CA GLY A 287 0.38 3.62 -1.99
C GLY A 287 -0.41 2.32 -2.18
N LEU A 288 -0.24 1.68 -3.32
CA LEU A 288 -0.98 0.58 -3.92
C LEU A 288 -2.46 0.87 -4.21
N TYR A 289 -3.11 1.75 -3.48
CA TYR A 289 -4.43 2.28 -3.82
C TYR A 289 -4.71 3.62 -3.15
N ASN A 290 -5.03 4.63 -3.95
CA ASN A 290 -5.49 5.95 -3.54
C ASN A 290 -6.48 6.50 -4.58
N GLY A 291 -7.53 5.76 -4.85
CA GLY A 291 -8.55 6.07 -5.85
C GLY A 291 -9.92 6.34 -5.26
N ALA A 292 -10.80 6.96 -6.05
CA ALA A 292 -12.21 7.04 -5.73
C ALA A 292 -12.84 5.64 -5.71
N THR A 293 -13.77 5.43 -4.79
CA THR A 293 -14.38 4.11 -4.55
C THR A 293 -15.64 3.87 -5.40
N ASP A 294 -16.03 4.84 -6.20
CA ASP A 294 -17.30 4.86 -6.94
C ASP A 294 -17.40 3.84 -8.08
N ARG A 295 -16.25 3.44 -8.68
CA ARG A 295 -16.22 2.57 -9.86
C ARG A 295 -16.22 1.07 -9.57
N TYR A 296 -15.97 0.67 -8.32
CA TYR A 296 -15.82 -0.74 -7.96
C TYR A 296 -16.85 -1.17 -6.91
N ASP A 297 -17.24 -2.43 -6.98
CA ASP A 297 -17.90 -3.16 -5.90
C ASP A 297 -16.82 -3.90 -5.11
N PHE A 298 -16.74 -3.62 -3.81
CA PHE A 298 -15.71 -4.19 -2.91
C PHE A 298 -16.31 -5.28 -2.03
N THR A 299 -15.81 -6.50 -2.16
CA THR A 299 -16.21 -7.65 -1.35
C THR A 299 -15.13 -8.01 -0.35
N LEU A 300 -15.48 -8.08 0.93
CA LEU A 300 -14.60 -8.61 1.97
C LEU A 300 -14.61 -10.15 1.87
N VAL A 301 -13.49 -10.73 1.45
CA VAL A 301 -13.37 -12.19 1.26
C VAL A 301 -13.09 -12.87 2.60
N GLY A 302 -12.33 -12.21 3.49
CA GLY A 302 -11.91 -12.75 4.78
C GLY A 302 -10.42 -12.54 5.03
N LYS A 303 -9.88 -13.25 6.01
CA LYS A 303 -8.45 -13.20 6.34
C LYS A 303 -7.68 -14.39 5.72
N LYS A 304 -6.40 -14.15 5.40
CA LYS A 304 -5.43 -15.18 5.02
C LYS A 304 -4.08 -14.91 5.69
N GLU A 305 -3.27 -15.94 5.81
CA GLU A 305 -1.87 -15.83 6.19
C GLU A 305 -1.01 -15.91 4.93
N ILE A 306 -0.37 -14.78 4.57
CA ILE A 306 0.35 -14.60 3.29
C ILE A 306 1.78 -14.11 3.57
N PHE A 307 2.75 -14.56 2.77
CA PHE A 307 4.08 -13.97 2.76
C PHE A 307 4.02 -12.58 2.11
N VAL A 308 4.24 -11.55 2.91
CA VAL A 308 4.16 -10.15 2.50
C VAL A 308 5.48 -9.44 2.71
N PRO A 309 5.80 -8.38 1.92
CA PRO A 309 6.93 -7.51 2.23
C PRO A 309 6.72 -6.83 3.58
N TYR A 310 7.66 -6.99 4.49
CA TYR A 310 7.56 -6.41 5.84
C TYR A 310 8.95 -6.15 6.42
N ASN A 311 9.09 -5.13 7.29
CA ASN A 311 10.37 -4.79 7.91
C ASN A 311 11.54 -4.67 6.92
N SER A 312 11.29 -4.07 5.75
CA SER A 312 12.21 -4.02 4.62
C SER A 312 13.29 -2.94 4.80
N TYR A 313 13.92 -2.89 5.98
CA TYR A 313 14.93 -1.89 6.33
C TYR A 313 16.15 -1.94 5.40
N LYS A 314 16.61 -3.14 5.05
CA LYS A 314 17.75 -3.32 4.15
C LYS A 314 17.50 -2.68 2.78
N LEU A 315 16.30 -2.84 2.24
CA LEU A 315 15.87 -2.23 0.99
C LEU A 315 15.76 -0.71 1.10
N SER A 316 15.42 -0.21 2.30
CA SER A 316 15.14 1.20 2.56
C SER A 316 16.38 1.99 3.02
N SER A 317 17.54 1.35 3.20
CA SER A 317 18.76 1.93 3.79
C SER A 317 19.75 2.53 2.78
N GLY A 318 19.28 2.95 1.61
CA GLY A 318 20.14 3.61 0.62
C GLY A 318 20.92 2.63 -0.26
N VAL A 319 20.23 1.65 -0.83
CA VAL A 319 20.81 0.69 -1.77
C VAL A 319 21.17 1.36 -3.09
N ASN A 320 22.35 1.04 -3.66
CA ASN A 320 22.69 1.48 -5.00
C ASN A 320 21.70 0.92 -6.03
N LEU A 321 21.23 1.77 -6.94
CA LEU A 321 20.29 1.34 -7.98
C LEU A 321 20.86 0.22 -8.85
N THR A 322 22.16 0.25 -9.14
CA THR A 322 22.84 -0.79 -9.94
C THR A 322 22.84 -2.17 -9.29
N ASP A 323 22.84 -2.20 -7.96
CA ASP A 323 22.79 -3.45 -7.20
C ASP A 323 21.35 -3.94 -7.06
N LEU A 324 20.40 -3.00 -6.93
CA LEU A 324 18.99 -3.27 -6.72
C LEU A 324 18.25 -3.65 -8.01
N ILE A 325 18.41 -2.86 -9.08
CA ILE A 325 17.64 -3.01 -10.30
C ILE A 325 18.21 -4.13 -11.17
N LYS A 326 17.36 -5.11 -11.50
CA LYS A 326 17.70 -6.24 -12.38
C LYS A 326 16.64 -6.39 -13.47
N PRO A 327 16.90 -7.12 -14.55
CA PRO A 327 15.86 -7.46 -15.52
C PRO A 327 14.69 -8.20 -14.86
N GLY A 328 13.46 -7.77 -15.12
CA GLY A 328 12.24 -8.45 -14.68
C GLY A 328 11.78 -8.18 -13.25
N HIS A 329 12.69 -8.07 -12.31
CA HIS A 329 12.39 -7.76 -10.89
C HIS A 329 13.60 -7.16 -10.16
N ILE A 330 13.39 -6.63 -8.96
CA ILE A 330 14.51 -6.16 -8.12
C ILE A 330 15.35 -7.35 -7.63
N ASN A 331 16.59 -7.08 -7.23
CA ASN A 331 17.42 -8.06 -6.53
C ASN A 331 16.76 -8.44 -5.19
N GLN A 332 16.23 -9.67 -5.13
CA GLN A 332 15.49 -10.19 -3.98
C GLN A 332 16.35 -10.40 -2.72
N ASP A 333 17.68 -10.27 -2.80
CA ASP A 333 18.56 -10.32 -1.63
C ASP A 333 18.44 -9.07 -0.74
N PHE A 334 17.81 -8.01 -1.24
CA PHE A 334 17.46 -6.82 -0.46
C PHE A 334 16.06 -6.87 0.12
N ALA A 335 15.18 -7.73 -0.40
CA ALA A 335 13.81 -7.86 0.04
C ALA A 335 13.69 -8.77 1.27
N ARG A 336 12.74 -8.45 2.15
CA ARG A 336 12.36 -9.24 3.30
C ARG A 336 10.88 -9.53 3.24
N TYR A 337 10.50 -10.80 3.37
CA TYR A 337 9.11 -11.26 3.45
C TYR A 337 8.88 -11.93 4.78
N GLU A 338 7.71 -11.72 5.34
CA GLU A 338 7.27 -12.32 6.60
C GLU A 338 5.86 -12.88 6.43
N LEU A 339 5.49 -13.89 7.22
CA LEU A 339 4.12 -14.40 7.23
C LEU A 339 3.24 -13.50 8.09
N HIS A 340 2.24 -12.86 7.50
CA HIS A 340 1.28 -12.02 8.22
C HIS A 340 -0.16 -12.38 7.90
N ARG A 341 -1.07 -12.10 8.83
CA ARG A 341 -2.51 -12.12 8.56
C ARG A 341 -2.89 -10.88 7.77
N VAL A 342 -3.59 -11.11 6.67
CA VAL A 342 -4.07 -10.03 5.79
C VAL A 342 -5.57 -10.16 5.58
N TRP A 343 -6.26 -9.04 5.52
CA TRP A 343 -7.60 -8.96 4.98
C TRP A 343 -7.54 -9.00 3.45
N VAL A 344 -8.36 -9.87 2.86
CA VAL A 344 -8.47 -9.98 1.40
C VAL A 344 -9.74 -9.26 0.95
N VAL A 345 -9.58 -8.27 0.09
CA VAL A 345 -10.69 -7.51 -0.50
C VAL A 345 -10.65 -7.68 -2.02
N ASP A 346 -11.74 -8.17 -2.59
CA ASP A 346 -11.91 -8.30 -4.05
C ASP A 346 -12.75 -7.14 -4.59
N ALA A 347 -12.19 -6.37 -5.52
CA ALA A 347 -12.83 -5.23 -6.14
C ALA A 347 -13.12 -5.53 -7.61
N LYS A 348 -14.41 -5.53 -7.99
CA LYS A 348 -14.87 -5.73 -9.37
C LYS A 348 -15.44 -4.45 -9.93
N LEU A 349 -15.03 -4.13 -11.15
CA LEU A 349 -15.52 -2.96 -11.87
C LEU A 349 -17.04 -3.02 -12.03
N LYS A 350 -17.73 -1.95 -11.65
CA LYS A 350 -19.18 -1.83 -11.80
C LYS A 350 -19.60 -1.77 -13.27
N LYS A 351 -20.73 -2.36 -13.60
CA LYS A 351 -21.29 -2.28 -14.94
C LYS A 351 -21.53 -0.81 -15.33
N GLY A 352 -21.10 -0.44 -16.52
CA GLY A 352 -21.24 0.92 -17.05
C GLY A 352 -20.13 1.89 -16.64
N THR A 353 -19.13 1.44 -15.85
CA THR A 353 -17.91 2.19 -15.57
C THR A 353 -16.74 1.64 -16.39
N SER A 354 -15.66 2.40 -16.49
CA SER A 354 -14.45 1.98 -17.20
C SER A 354 -13.20 2.19 -16.34
N HIS A 355 -12.27 1.27 -16.45
CA HIS A 355 -10.94 1.34 -15.86
C HIS A 355 -10.00 0.35 -16.55
N LEU A 356 -8.68 0.60 -16.54
CA LEU A 356 -7.68 -0.32 -17.07
C LEU A 356 -7.76 -1.71 -16.40
N TYR A 357 -8.08 -1.75 -15.09
CA TYR A 357 -8.22 -2.98 -14.33
C TYR A 357 -9.71 -3.30 -14.11
N ALA A 358 -10.19 -4.39 -14.70
CA ALA A 358 -11.57 -4.86 -14.50
C ALA A 358 -11.80 -5.48 -13.12
N ARG A 359 -10.72 -5.98 -12.48
CA ARG A 359 -10.74 -6.54 -11.13
C ARG A 359 -9.42 -6.28 -10.45
N ARG A 360 -9.47 -6.06 -9.13
CA ARG A 360 -8.29 -5.97 -8.23
C ARG A 360 -8.54 -6.81 -6.99
N THR A 361 -7.51 -7.52 -6.53
CA THR A 361 -7.54 -8.20 -5.23
C THR A 361 -6.49 -7.56 -4.33
N PHE A 362 -6.94 -6.99 -3.23
CA PHE A 362 -6.09 -6.32 -2.24
C PHE A 362 -5.79 -7.26 -1.08
N TYR A 363 -4.55 -7.21 -0.61
CA TYR A 363 -4.09 -7.91 0.60
C TYR A 363 -3.65 -6.83 1.59
N LEU A 364 -4.56 -6.53 2.54
CA LEU A 364 -4.38 -5.46 3.53
C LEU A 364 -3.86 -6.07 4.82
N ASP A 365 -2.74 -5.58 5.31
CA ASP A 365 -2.17 -6.01 6.60
C ASP A 365 -3.16 -5.77 7.75
N GLU A 366 -3.38 -6.76 8.61
CA GLU A 366 -4.34 -6.60 9.71
C GLU A 366 -3.84 -5.64 10.80
N ASP A 367 -2.52 -5.49 10.96
CA ASP A 367 -1.93 -4.65 11.99
C ASP A 367 -1.89 -3.16 11.61
N SER A 368 -1.73 -2.85 10.33
CA SER A 368 -1.55 -1.47 9.86
C SER A 368 -2.61 -0.97 8.88
N TRP A 369 -3.43 -1.87 8.33
CA TRP A 369 -4.37 -1.61 7.23
C TRP A 369 -3.69 -1.15 5.93
N ALA A 370 -2.37 -1.20 5.83
CA ALA A 370 -1.66 -0.93 4.59
C ALA A 370 -1.93 -2.05 3.57
N ALA A 371 -2.20 -1.69 2.32
CA ALA A 371 -2.13 -2.65 1.23
C ALA A 371 -0.65 -3.03 1.04
N LEU A 372 -0.32 -4.30 1.22
CA LEU A 372 1.04 -4.82 1.04
C LEU A 372 1.23 -5.50 -0.30
N LEU A 373 0.17 -6.12 -0.81
CA LEU A 373 0.13 -6.75 -2.13
C LEU A 373 -1.18 -6.41 -2.84
N ILE A 374 -1.14 -6.37 -4.17
CA ILE A 374 -2.34 -6.20 -5.00
C ILE A 374 -2.18 -6.95 -6.33
N ASP A 375 -3.17 -7.75 -6.68
CA ASP A 375 -3.28 -8.40 -7.98
C ASP A 375 -4.30 -7.66 -8.84
N LYS A 376 -3.95 -7.40 -10.10
CA LYS A 376 -4.74 -6.57 -11.02
C LYS A 376 -5.02 -7.36 -12.30
N TYR A 377 -6.29 -7.42 -12.67
CA TYR A 377 -6.79 -8.22 -13.79
C TYR A 377 -7.32 -7.31 -14.90
N ASP A 378 -7.07 -7.69 -16.14
CA ASP A 378 -7.54 -6.97 -17.32
C ASP A 378 -9.03 -7.23 -17.61
N GLY A 379 -9.55 -6.62 -18.70
CA GLY A 379 -10.94 -6.78 -19.11
C GLY A 379 -11.35 -8.19 -19.57
N ARG A 380 -10.37 -9.09 -19.80
CA ARG A 380 -10.61 -10.51 -20.11
C ARG A 380 -10.60 -11.37 -18.84
N GLY A 381 -10.30 -10.78 -17.67
CA GLY A 381 -10.16 -11.48 -16.40
C GLY A 381 -8.80 -12.16 -16.22
N GLU A 382 -7.82 -11.87 -17.08
CA GLU A 382 -6.48 -12.40 -16.97
C GLU A 382 -5.64 -11.53 -16.00
N LEU A 383 -4.80 -12.18 -15.20
CA LEU A 383 -3.87 -11.48 -14.31
C LEU A 383 -2.86 -10.70 -15.18
N TYR A 384 -2.97 -9.38 -15.09
CA TYR A 384 -2.23 -8.45 -15.93
C TYR A 384 -1.01 -7.89 -15.22
N ARG A 385 -1.19 -7.41 -13.97
CA ARG A 385 -0.15 -6.80 -13.16
C ARG A 385 -0.26 -7.28 -11.72
N THR A 386 0.86 -7.26 -11.03
CA THR A 386 0.91 -7.39 -9.57
C THR A 386 1.77 -6.27 -9.01
N ALA A 387 1.51 -5.88 -7.78
CA ALA A 387 2.31 -4.86 -7.11
C ALA A 387 2.49 -5.20 -5.64
N GLU A 388 3.60 -4.71 -5.08
CA GLU A 388 3.93 -4.89 -3.67
C GLU A 388 4.47 -3.60 -3.07
N GLN A 389 4.16 -3.37 -1.79
CA GLN A 389 4.68 -2.25 -1.01
C GLN A 389 5.57 -2.78 0.10
N HIS A 390 6.82 -2.45 0.04
CA HIS A 390 7.77 -2.66 1.13
C HIS A 390 7.59 -1.58 2.18
N SER A 391 7.66 -1.96 3.45
CA SER A 391 7.39 -1.05 4.56
C SER A 391 8.36 -1.27 5.72
N ILE A 392 8.53 -0.23 6.51
CA ILE A 392 9.28 -0.25 7.78
C ILE A 392 8.49 0.49 8.84
N THR A 393 8.84 0.28 10.10
CA THR A 393 8.37 1.14 11.18
C THR A 393 9.37 2.26 11.43
N LEU A 394 8.92 3.51 11.36
CA LEU A 394 9.69 4.65 11.83
C LEU A 394 9.57 4.68 13.36
N TYR A 395 10.63 4.27 14.05
CA TYR A 395 10.57 4.02 15.49
C TYR A 395 10.79 5.26 16.36
N ASP A 396 11.12 6.41 15.78
CA ASP A 396 11.17 7.72 16.45
C ASP A 396 9.86 8.51 16.30
N VAL A 397 9.09 8.19 15.25
CA VAL A 397 7.74 8.69 14.97
C VAL A 397 6.86 7.47 14.80
N PRO A 398 6.39 6.78 15.87
CA PRO A 398 5.76 5.46 15.76
C PRO A 398 4.75 5.42 14.61
N MET A 399 5.18 4.86 13.46
CA MET A 399 4.39 4.85 12.24
C MET A 399 4.86 3.73 11.30
N PHE A 400 3.93 2.93 10.79
CA PHE A 400 4.20 1.98 9.73
C PHE A 400 4.23 2.72 8.39
N PHE A 401 5.40 2.80 7.78
CA PHE A 401 5.69 3.66 6.65
C PHE A 401 6.04 2.86 5.40
N GLY A 402 5.30 3.10 4.31
CA GLY A 402 5.61 2.54 3.01
C GLY A 402 6.87 3.17 2.42
N THR A 403 7.82 2.33 2.03
CA THR A 403 9.10 2.77 1.45
C THR A 403 9.13 2.56 -0.06
N VAL A 404 9.38 1.34 -0.52
CA VAL A 404 9.50 1.03 -1.95
C VAL A 404 8.21 0.37 -2.44
N GLU A 405 7.64 0.89 -3.52
CA GLU A 405 6.53 0.24 -4.23
C GLU A 405 7.06 -0.34 -5.54
N LEU A 406 6.67 -1.56 -5.84
CA LEU A 406 7.03 -2.28 -7.06
C LEU A 406 5.75 -2.63 -7.82
N HIS A 407 5.70 -2.27 -9.10
CA HIS A 407 4.59 -2.59 -9.99
C HIS A 407 5.11 -3.40 -11.16
N TYR A 408 4.77 -4.68 -11.20
CA TYR A 408 5.21 -5.62 -12.21
C TYR A 408 4.15 -5.78 -13.31
N ASP A 409 4.53 -5.58 -14.57
CA ASP A 409 3.70 -5.87 -15.73
C ASP A 409 4.02 -7.28 -16.22
N LEU A 410 3.10 -8.20 -15.96
CA LEU A 410 3.27 -9.61 -16.25
C LEU A 410 3.20 -9.94 -17.75
N GLN A 411 2.69 -9.04 -18.58
CA GLN A 411 2.68 -9.24 -20.04
C GLN A 411 3.99 -8.78 -20.66
N SER A 412 4.40 -7.54 -20.43
CA SER A 412 5.61 -6.98 -21.03
C SER A 412 6.91 -7.42 -20.36
N GLY A 413 6.88 -7.88 -19.11
CA GLY A 413 8.07 -8.20 -18.32
C GLY A 413 8.84 -6.97 -17.85
N ARG A 414 8.21 -5.78 -17.91
CA ARG A 414 8.71 -4.51 -17.39
C ARG A 414 8.21 -4.31 -15.96
N TYR A 415 8.87 -3.43 -15.21
CA TYR A 415 8.36 -3.04 -13.91
C TYR A 415 8.75 -1.60 -13.55
N LEU A 416 8.02 -1.06 -12.59
CA LEU A 416 8.29 0.23 -11.97
C LEU A 416 8.74 0.00 -10.53
N ALA A 417 9.89 0.58 -10.15
CA ALA A 417 10.26 0.74 -8.76
C ALA A 417 10.16 2.22 -8.40
N LEU A 418 9.36 2.55 -7.41
CA LEU A 418 9.20 3.92 -6.95
C LEU A 418 9.48 4.03 -5.45
N SER A 419 9.74 5.25 -5.03
CA SER A 419 10.13 5.57 -3.65
C SER A 419 11.43 4.90 -3.18
N VAL A 420 12.30 4.49 -4.11
CA VAL A 420 13.66 4.03 -3.78
C VAL A 420 14.44 5.22 -3.22
N ARG A 421 15.26 4.97 -2.21
CA ARG A 421 16.09 5.99 -1.57
C ARG A 421 17.56 5.65 -1.70
N SER A 422 18.38 6.69 -1.81
CA SER A 422 19.84 6.57 -1.92
C SER A 422 20.51 7.59 -1.02
N GLY A 423 21.60 7.19 -0.36
CA GLY A 423 22.45 8.10 0.43
C GLY A 423 21.69 8.84 1.52
N ASP A 424 21.75 10.17 1.47
CA ASP A 424 21.14 11.06 2.45
C ASP A 424 19.72 11.53 2.06
N ASP A 425 19.01 10.78 1.21
CA ASP A 425 17.63 11.08 0.87
C ASP A 425 16.76 11.11 2.14
N LYS A 426 15.95 12.16 2.26
CA LYS A 426 15.00 12.29 3.36
C LYS A 426 13.92 11.24 3.24
N MET A 427 13.76 10.44 4.26
CA MET A 427 12.67 9.47 4.35
C MET A 427 11.42 10.12 4.92
N TYR A 428 11.58 10.81 6.06
CA TYR A 428 10.50 11.51 6.75
C TYR A 428 11.07 12.70 7.52
N GLU A 429 11.07 13.88 6.91
CA GLU A 429 11.50 15.12 7.55
C GLU A 429 10.27 15.93 7.95
N PRO A 430 9.92 16.02 9.25
CA PRO A 430 8.83 16.89 9.71
C PRO A 430 8.99 18.30 9.18
N ALA A 431 7.91 18.89 8.65
CA ALA A 431 7.95 20.21 8.03
C ALA A 431 6.84 21.12 8.59
N LYS A 432 7.13 22.43 8.59
CA LYS A 432 6.14 23.45 8.93
C LYS A 432 5.64 24.07 7.62
N LEU A 433 4.63 23.43 7.03
CA LEU A 433 3.96 23.90 5.81
C LEU A 433 2.53 24.30 6.16
N THR A 434 1.99 25.22 5.40
CA THR A 434 0.65 25.77 5.56
C THR A 434 -0.17 25.53 4.30
N ALA A 435 -1.48 25.76 4.33
CA ALA A 435 -2.33 25.65 3.14
C ALA A 435 -1.86 26.59 1.99
N ALA A 436 -1.17 27.70 2.30
CA ALA A 436 -0.63 28.59 1.29
C ALA A 436 0.50 27.94 0.47
N ASP A 437 1.29 27.06 1.09
CA ASP A 437 2.36 26.31 0.41
C ASP A 437 1.78 25.31 -0.61
N PHE A 438 0.54 24.87 -0.40
CA PHE A 438 -0.21 23.99 -1.29
C PHE A 438 -1.22 24.73 -2.18
N ALA A 439 -1.08 26.05 -2.37
CA ALA A 439 -1.91 26.79 -3.30
C ALA A 439 -1.37 26.64 -4.74
N PRO A 440 -2.22 26.62 -5.79
CA PRO A 440 -1.75 26.57 -7.17
C PRO A 440 -0.76 27.71 -7.54
N ALA A 441 -0.87 28.86 -6.89
CA ALA A 441 0.03 29.99 -7.10
C ALA A 441 1.48 29.70 -6.66
N SER A 442 1.68 28.88 -5.61
CA SER A 442 3.01 28.53 -5.07
C SER A 442 3.83 27.66 -6.03
N LEU A 443 3.20 26.96 -6.98
CA LEU A 443 3.89 26.05 -7.90
C LEU A 443 4.94 26.73 -8.77
N ARG A 444 4.76 28.02 -9.09
CA ARG A 444 5.72 28.77 -9.89
C ARG A 444 7.02 28.97 -9.13
N GLU A 445 6.96 29.30 -7.86
CA GLU A 445 8.14 29.46 -7.00
C GLU A 445 8.81 28.10 -6.74
N ALA A 446 7.99 27.07 -6.54
CA ALA A 446 8.46 25.70 -6.33
C ALA A 446 9.23 25.14 -7.55
N GLY A 447 8.88 25.51 -8.77
CA GLY A 447 9.53 25.04 -10.00
C GLY A 447 10.82 25.79 -10.38
N VAL A 448 11.13 26.91 -9.71
CA VAL A 448 12.32 27.74 -9.98
C VAL A 448 13.45 27.44 -9.00
N ARG A 449 13.16 26.84 -7.85
CA ARG A 449 14.12 26.41 -6.84
C ARG A 449 14.60 25.00 -7.16
#